data_87abee1f44be60412fca97ed72e23703
#
_entry.id   87abee1f44be60412fca97ed72e23703
#
_cell.length_a   1.000
_cell.length_b   1.000
_cell.length_c   1.000
_cell.angle_alpha   90.00
_cell.angle_beta   90.00
_cell.angle_gamma   90.00
#
_symmetry.space_group_name_H-M   'P 1'
#
loop_
_entity.id
_entity.type
_entity.pdbx_description
1 polymer ?
#
loop_
_entity_poly.entity_id
_entity_poly.type
_entity_poly.pdbx_seq_one_letter_code
_entity_poly.pdbx_strand_id
1 'polypeptide(L)'
;MAVKSDIEIARAATLKPIQEIADRLGIPQESLIPYGADKAKVCADFVASKANGKDGKLILVTAVSPTPAGEGKTTTTVGLGDGMNRIGKNALICLREPSLGPCFGMKGGAAGGGYAQVVPMTDINLHFTGDFHAIGAANNLLAALIDNHMHWENELNIDPRRVTWRRVVDMNDRALRSVTSGLGGYHNGVVREAGFDITVASEIMAIFCLATDLKDLEERFANIVLGYTRDNEPVTVRQLNAHGAMTALLKDALQPNLVQTMENNPAFMHGGPFANIAHGCNSVMATKTGLKLADYVITEAGFGADLGAEKFFNIKCRKAELSPDAVVLVATIKALKMQGGVAKEDLGEENVKALRDGCRNLERHIRNLAKFGVPVVVAINRFTADTDAEVETVRAFCEQFHVKAINCTHWADGGKGTTELAEHVVALCDGGTSQFRTLYGDDLSLWEKAATIAREIYGADDIIADKKVRAQFAKFESDGYGRYPVCMAKTQYSFSTDPNLLGAPSGHVVPIREIRLAAGAEFVVVVCGAIMTMPGLPRAPAANEIRVNDEGEIEGLF
;
A
#
# COMPACT_ATOMS: atom_id res chain seq x y z
N MET A 1 34.28 8.92 -7.28
CA MET A 1 33.31 9.99 -6.99
C MET A 1 32.37 9.42 -5.92
N ALA A 2 32.00 10.22 -4.92
CA ALA A 2 30.98 9.79 -3.95
C ALA A 2 29.66 9.52 -4.71
N VAL A 3 28.95 8.47 -4.33
CA VAL A 3 27.62 8.18 -4.88
C VAL A 3 26.68 9.27 -4.39
N LYS A 4 25.99 9.95 -5.32
CA LYS A 4 24.99 10.97 -4.97
C LYS A 4 23.83 10.34 -4.20
N SER A 5 23.28 11.05 -3.22
CA SER A 5 22.05 10.66 -2.53
C SER A 5 20.83 10.80 -3.45
N ASP A 6 19.73 10.11 -3.09
CA ASP A 6 18.51 10.14 -3.90
C ASP A 6 17.94 11.57 -4.03
N ILE A 7 18.03 12.39 -2.98
CA ILE A 7 17.60 13.81 -3.05
C ILE A 7 18.50 14.66 -3.95
N GLU A 8 19.83 14.44 -3.96
CA GLU A 8 20.73 15.14 -4.86
C GLU A 8 20.49 14.77 -6.32
N ILE A 9 20.16 13.50 -6.58
CA ILE A 9 19.79 13.02 -7.91
C ILE A 9 18.46 13.66 -8.35
N ALA A 10 17.44 13.66 -7.48
CA ALA A 10 16.13 14.26 -7.76
C ALA A 10 16.21 15.77 -8.04
N ARG A 11 17.05 16.52 -7.29
CA ARG A 11 17.27 17.95 -7.53
C ARG A 11 17.92 18.26 -8.87
N ALA A 12 18.73 17.35 -9.37
CA ALA A 12 19.37 17.52 -10.69
C ALA A 12 18.41 17.25 -11.86
N ALA A 13 17.19 16.79 -11.60
CA ALA A 13 16.19 16.52 -12.63
C ALA A 13 15.68 17.80 -13.28
N THR A 14 15.52 17.80 -14.60
CA THR A 14 14.87 18.89 -15.32
C THR A 14 13.38 18.59 -15.41
N LEU A 15 12.58 19.29 -14.60
CA LEU A 15 11.13 19.15 -14.57
C LEU A 15 10.50 19.87 -15.75
N LYS A 16 9.49 19.26 -16.35
CA LYS A 16 8.59 19.90 -17.30
C LYS A 16 7.40 20.52 -16.58
N PRO A 17 6.80 21.59 -17.12
CA PRO A 17 5.50 22.04 -16.66
C PRO A 17 4.51 20.89 -16.64
N ILE A 18 3.71 20.78 -15.58
CA ILE A 18 2.77 19.65 -15.41
C ILE A 18 1.76 19.56 -16.55
N GLN A 19 1.45 20.67 -17.22
CA GLN A 19 0.59 20.67 -18.40
C GLN A 19 1.19 19.84 -19.53
N GLU A 20 2.48 19.90 -19.80
CA GLU A 20 3.12 19.07 -20.85
C GLU A 20 3.03 17.57 -20.53
N ILE A 21 3.05 17.22 -19.25
CA ILE A 21 2.85 15.84 -18.80
C ILE A 21 1.39 15.41 -18.97
N ALA A 22 0.45 16.32 -18.67
CA ALA A 22 -0.99 16.08 -18.85
C ALA A 22 -1.37 15.94 -20.32
N ASP A 23 -0.76 16.75 -21.21
CA ASP A 23 -0.99 16.70 -22.65
C ASP A 23 -0.67 15.31 -23.23
N ARG A 24 0.35 14.64 -22.71
CA ARG A 24 0.71 13.26 -23.11
C ARG A 24 -0.40 12.24 -22.79
N LEU A 25 -1.21 12.53 -21.80
CA LEU A 25 -2.38 11.71 -21.38
C LEU A 25 -3.70 12.21 -21.98
N GLY A 26 -3.66 13.27 -22.81
CA GLY A 26 -4.85 13.89 -23.35
C GLY A 26 -5.74 14.55 -22.30
N ILE A 27 -5.14 15.05 -21.20
CA ILE A 27 -5.84 15.79 -20.15
C ILE A 27 -5.78 17.28 -20.49
N PRO A 28 -6.90 17.94 -20.80
CA PRO A 28 -6.91 19.36 -21.16
C PRO A 28 -6.65 20.25 -19.94
N GLN A 29 -6.13 21.44 -20.19
CA GLN A 29 -5.71 22.38 -19.14
C GLN A 29 -6.83 22.72 -18.15
N GLU A 30 -8.05 22.90 -18.62
CA GLU A 30 -9.22 23.18 -17.80
C GLU A 30 -9.62 22.02 -16.86
N SER A 31 -9.06 20.83 -17.08
CA SER A 31 -9.28 19.65 -16.25
C SER A 31 -8.17 19.42 -15.23
N LEU A 32 -7.23 20.37 -15.10
CA LEU A 32 -6.18 20.36 -14.09
C LEU A 32 -6.45 21.39 -13.01
N ILE A 33 -6.17 20.99 -11.77
CA ILE A 33 -6.10 21.89 -10.61
C ILE A 33 -4.61 21.97 -10.20
N PRO A 34 -3.89 23.04 -10.60
CA PRO A 34 -2.45 23.13 -10.39
C PRO A 34 -2.11 23.33 -8.90
N TYR A 35 -1.06 22.63 -8.46
CA TYR A 35 -0.38 22.80 -7.18
C TYR A 35 1.07 23.22 -7.44
N GLY A 36 1.27 24.43 -7.96
CA GLY A 36 2.54 24.89 -8.51
C GLY A 36 2.70 24.54 -9.99
N ALA A 37 3.94 24.50 -10.47
CA ALA A 37 4.24 24.29 -11.89
C ALA A 37 4.40 22.81 -12.26
N ASP A 38 4.66 21.94 -11.31
CA ASP A 38 5.19 20.58 -11.51
C ASP A 38 4.29 19.45 -10.99
N LYS A 39 3.15 19.80 -10.39
CA LYS A 39 2.12 18.88 -9.92
C LYS A 39 0.73 19.46 -10.04
N ALA A 40 -0.28 18.60 -10.23
CA ALA A 40 -1.68 19.00 -10.32
C ALA A 40 -2.60 17.87 -9.87
N LYS A 41 -3.84 18.20 -9.52
CA LYS A 41 -4.92 17.20 -9.44
C LYS A 41 -5.67 17.15 -10.77
N VAL A 42 -6.20 15.98 -11.10
CA VAL A 42 -7.06 15.77 -12.27
C VAL A 42 -8.51 15.88 -11.83
N CYS A 43 -9.26 16.79 -12.45
CA CYS A 43 -10.66 17.07 -12.08
C CYS A 43 -11.57 15.84 -12.15
N ALA A 44 -12.45 15.69 -11.18
CA ALA A 44 -13.40 14.59 -11.09
C ALA A 44 -14.31 14.46 -12.33
N ASP A 45 -14.75 15.59 -12.90
CA ASP A 45 -15.60 15.60 -14.11
C ASP A 45 -14.87 15.01 -15.33
N PHE A 46 -13.57 15.29 -15.48
CA PHE A 46 -12.76 14.69 -16.53
C PHE A 46 -12.62 13.18 -16.30
N VAL A 47 -12.31 12.75 -15.07
CA VAL A 47 -12.23 11.33 -14.71
C VAL A 47 -13.56 10.62 -15.05
N ALA A 48 -14.69 11.19 -14.65
CA ALA A 48 -16.02 10.65 -14.94
C ALA A 48 -16.30 10.58 -16.45
N SER A 49 -15.86 11.57 -17.23
CA SER A 49 -16.04 11.59 -18.69
C SER A 49 -15.32 10.43 -19.41
N LYS A 50 -14.28 9.86 -18.80
CA LYS A 50 -13.51 8.74 -19.36
C LYS A 50 -14.02 7.36 -18.94
N ALA A 51 -15.00 7.26 -18.03
CA ALA A 51 -15.47 6.01 -17.45
C ALA A 51 -15.82 4.91 -18.47
N ASN A 52 -16.38 5.27 -19.62
CA ASN A 52 -16.79 4.35 -20.70
C ASN A 52 -15.67 4.08 -21.73
N GLY A 53 -14.45 4.62 -21.55
CA GLY A 53 -13.32 4.36 -22.42
C GLY A 53 -12.82 2.93 -22.30
N LYS A 54 -12.06 2.45 -23.30
CA LYS A 54 -11.38 1.14 -23.24
C LYS A 54 -10.29 1.19 -22.16
N ASP A 55 -10.18 0.12 -21.38
CA ASP A 55 -9.11 -0.03 -20.41
C ASP A 55 -7.78 -0.43 -21.09
N GLY A 56 -6.70 0.15 -20.60
CA GLY A 56 -5.36 -0.32 -20.84
C GLY A 56 -5.05 -1.61 -20.06
N LYS A 57 -3.80 -2.06 -20.14
CA LYS A 57 -3.28 -3.25 -19.47
C LYS A 57 -2.82 -2.92 -18.07
N LEU A 58 -3.20 -3.73 -17.08
CA LEU A 58 -2.86 -3.54 -15.67
C LEU A 58 -1.71 -4.46 -15.26
N ILE A 59 -0.62 -3.87 -14.77
CA ILE A 59 0.59 -4.57 -14.34
C ILE A 59 0.78 -4.32 -12.85
N LEU A 60 0.89 -5.40 -12.07
CA LEU A 60 1.22 -5.33 -10.65
C LEU A 60 2.72 -5.55 -10.44
N VAL A 61 3.37 -4.62 -9.72
CA VAL A 61 4.72 -4.81 -9.18
C VAL A 61 4.61 -5.18 -7.70
N THR A 62 5.20 -6.29 -7.33
CA THR A 62 5.28 -6.79 -5.95
C THR A 62 6.69 -7.31 -5.68
N ALA A 63 6.97 -7.91 -4.51
CA ALA A 63 8.30 -8.41 -4.21
C ALA A 63 8.27 -9.70 -3.40
N VAL A 64 9.45 -10.32 -3.26
CA VAL A 64 9.73 -11.35 -2.26
C VAL A 64 9.58 -10.80 -0.84
N SER A 65 9.67 -11.63 0.18
CA SER A 65 9.60 -11.18 1.59
C SER A 65 10.67 -10.11 1.86
N PRO A 66 10.27 -8.96 2.44
CA PRO A 66 11.15 -7.80 2.54
C PRO A 66 12.29 -7.98 3.54
N THR A 67 13.38 -7.27 3.30
CA THR A 67 14.45 -7.01 4.26
C THR A 67 14.25 -5.65 4.95
N PRO A 68 14.97 -5.36 6.03
CA PRO A 68 14.96 -4.01 6.62
C PRO A 68 15.44 -2.89 5.68
N ALA A 69 16.19 -3.24 4.62
CA ALA A 69 16.68 -2.27 3.63
C ALA A 69 15.67 -1.99 2.50
N GLY A 70 14.62 -2.82 2.37
CA GLY A 70 13.66 -2.77 1.27
C GLY A 70 14.18 -3.46 -0.01
N GLU A 71 13.26 -3.79 -0.92
CA GLU A 71 13.56 -4.51 -2.18
C GLU A 71 13.52 -3.62 -3.43
N GLY A 72 13.22 -2.32 -3.24
CA GLY A 72 13.14 -1.37 -4.34
C GLY A 72 11.93 -1.57 -5.26
N LYS A 73 10.78 -1.98 -4.72
CA LYS A 73 9.51 -2.10 -5.50
C LYS A 73 9.15 -0.81 -6.23
N THR A 74 9.11 0.31 -5.50
CA THR A 74 8.77 1.61 -6.07
C THR A 74 9.78 2.02 -7.13
N THR A 75 11.08 1.84 -6.85
CA THR A 75 12.16 2.08 -7.82
C THR A 75 11.97 1.23 -9.09
N THR A 76 11.61 -0.06 -8.94
CA THR A 76 11.33 -0.94 -10.09
C THR A 76 10.04 -0.54 -10.81
N THR A 77 9.01 -0.10 -10.10
CA THR A 77 7.75 0.38 -10.69
C THR A 77 7.99 1.61 -11.56
N VAL A 78 8.75 2.58 -11.05
CA VAL A 78 9.13 3.79 -11.79
C VAL A 78 10.03 3.44 -12.97
N GLY A 79 11.10 2.66 -12.72
CA GLY A 79 12.02 2.22 -13.79
C GLY A 79 11.31 1.47 -14.90
N LEU A 80 10.36 0.57 -14.57
CA LEU A 80 9.58 -0.15 -15.59
C LEU A 80 8.69 0.79 -16.40
N GLY A 81 8.01 1.75 -15.74
CA GLY A 81 7.21 2.76 -16.45
C GLY A 81 8.05 3.61 -17.39
N ASP A 82 9.23 4.06 -16.94
CA ASP A 82 10.17 4.79 -17.78
C ASP A 82 10.71 3.89 -18.93
N GLY A 83 11.03 2.62 -18.64
CA GLY A 83 11.46 1.64 -19.64
C GLY A 83 10.39 1.39 -20.70
N MET A 84 9.12 1.26 -20.33
CA MET A 84 8.02 1.10 -21.29
C MET A 84 7.85 2.34 -22.17
N ASN A 85 7.89 3.55 -21.60
CA ASN A 85 7.83 4.78 -22.39
C ASN A 85 9.06 4.90 -23.33
N ARG A 86 10.25 4.46 -22.89
CA ARG A 86 11.48 4.46 -23.69
C ARG A 86 11.40 3.54 -24.92
N ILE A 87 10.70 2.40 -24.82
CA ILE A 87 10.44 1.51 -25.98
C ILE A 87 9.20 1.92 -26.79
N GLY A 88 8.69 3.15 -26.58
CA GLY A 88 7.61 3.72 -27.37
C GLY A 88 6.20 3.28 -26.98
N LYS A 89 6.02 2.75 -25.77
CA LYS A 89 4.69 2.41 -25.23
C LYS A 89 4.13 3.57 -24.42
N ASN A 90 2.81 3.79 -24.48
CA ASN A 90 2.13 4.76 -23.63
C ASN A 90 1.85 4.13 -22.26
N ALA A 91 2.73 4.37 -21.30
CA ALA A 91 2.67 3.79 -19.95
C ALA A 91 2.52 4.86 -18.87
N LEU A 92 1.66 4.61 -17.90
CA LEU A 92 1.40 5.43 -16.72
C LEU A 92 1.69 4.63 -15.44
N ILE A 93 2.29 5.29 -14.46
CA ILE A 93 2.60 4.72 -13.17
C ILE A 93 1.57 5.17 -12.13
N CYS A 94 1.09 4.25 -11.27
CA CYS A 94 0.18 4.56 -10.17
C CYS A 94 0.79 4.13 -8.84
N LEU A 95 1.14 5.09 -7.98
CA LEU A 95 1.85 4.90 -6.72
C LEU A 95 1.03 5.36 -5.51
N ARG A 96 1.45 4.90 -4.33
CA ARG A 96 0.96 5.44 -3.06
C ARG A 96 1.72 6.70 -2.68
N GLU A 97 1.02 7.60 -2.00
CA GLU A 97 1.66 8.71 -1.31
C GLU A 97 2.38 8.21 -0.04
N PRO A 98 3.55 8.79 0.31
CA PRO A 98 4.25 8.45 1.53
C PRO A 98 3.60 9.09 2.76
N SER A 99 3.70 8.41 3.91
CA SER A 99 3.33 8.92 5.23
C SER A 99 4.52 9.60 5.90
N LEU A 100 4.27 10.68 6.63
CA LEU A 100 5.30 11.42 7.37
C LEU A 100 5.96 10.56 8.46
N GLY A 101 5.20 9.68 9.11
CA GLY A 101 5.73 8.81 10.15
C GLY A 101 6.93 7.97 9.71
N PRO A 102 6.85 7.16 8.65
CA PRO A 102 7.99 6.47 8.06
C PRO A 102 9.10 7.40 7.57
N CYS A 103 8.75 8.54 6.91
CA CYS A 103 9.74 9.49 6.41
C CYS A 103 10.64 10.06 7.51
N PHE A 104 10.07 10.44 8.65
CA PHE A 104 10.80 10.97 9.79
C PHE A 104 11.29 9.88 10.77
N GLY A 105 10.81 8.65 10.64
CA GLY A 105 11.14 7.53 11.51
C GLY A 105 12.29 6.68 11.02
N MET A 106 12.00 5.74 10.17
CA MET A 106 12.97 4.86 9.52
C MET A 106 13.03 5.25 8.04
N LYS A 107 14.20 5.42 7.47
CA LYS A 107 14.37 5.73 6.04
C LYS A 107 13.39 4.96 5.15
N GLY A 108 12.72 5.65 4.24
CA GLY A 108 11.84 5.04 3.26
C GLY A 108 10.75 5.98 2.77
N GLY A 109 11.08 6.89 1.85
CA GLY A 109 10.11 7.61 1.02
C GLY A 109 9.45 6.66 -0.01
N ALA A 110 8.32 7.08 -0.57
CA ALA A 110 7.63 6.31 -1.62
C ALA A 110 7.89 6.88 -3.03
N ALA A 111 8.94 7.67 -3.21
CA ALA A 111 9.24 8.33 -4.49
C ALA A 111 10.10 7.49 -5.46
N GLY A 112 10.62 6.34 -5.04
CA GLY A 112 11.62 5.56 -5.75
C GLY A 112 13.04 5.84 -5.27
N GLY A 113 14.06 5.55 -6.07
CA GLY A 113 15.46 5.78 -5.72
C GLY A 113 16.38 5.81 -6.93
N GLY A 114 17.58 6.40 -6.77
CA GLY A 114 18.52 6.60 -7.86
C GLY A 114 17.93 7.39 -9.01
N TYR A 115 18.12 6.90 -10.22
CA TYR A 115 17.57 7.52 -11.44
C TYR A 115 16.14 7.05 -11.79
N ALA A 116 15.52 6.23 -10.96
CA ALA A 116 14.14 5.78 -11.12
C ALA A 116 13.28 6.35 -9.96
N GLN A 117 12.97 7.65 -10.03
CA GLN A 117 12.19 8.39 -9.04
C GLN A 117 11.06 9.18 -9.69
N VAL A 118 9.97 9.41 -8.91
CA VAL A 118 8.97 10.45 -9.19
C VAL A 118 9.39 11.76 -8.51
N VAL A 119 9.10 12.86 -9.19
CA VAL A 119 9.49 14.20 -8.77
C VAL A 119 8.28 15.17 -8.83
N PRO A 120 8.21 16.19 -7.97
CA PRO A 120 9.21 16.68 -7.01
C PRO A 120 9.28 15.82 -5.73
N MET A 121 10.43 15.21 -5.45
CA MET A 121 10.61 14.25 -4.37
C MET A 121 10.34 14.83 -2.98
N THR A 122 10.79 16.05 -2.71
CA THR A 122 10.62 16.71 -1.41
C THR A 122 9.16 16.97 -1.08
N ASP A 123 8.40 17.52 -2.02
CA ASP A 123 6.98 17.83 -1.83
C ASP A 123 6.18 16.55 -1.62
N ILE A 124 6.45 15.52 -2.43
CA ILE A 124 5.79 14.22 -2.33
C ILE A 124 6.00 13.58 -0.95
N ASN A 125 7.21 13.66 -0.38
CA ASN A 125 7.52 13.02 0.91
C ASN A 125 7.12 13.86 2.13
N LEU A 126 6.83 15.15 1.98
CA LEU A 126 6.49 16.06 3.08
C LEU A 126 5.04 16.54 2.99
N HIS A 127 4.82 17.69 2.35
CA HIS A 127 3.50 18.27 2.15
C HIS A 127 3.15 18.32 0.67
N PHE A 128 2.48 17.27 0.20
CA PHE A 128 2.21 17.08 -1.21
C PHE A 128 1.06 17.97 -1.71
N THR A 129 -0.18 17.50 -1.59
CA THR A 129 -1.39 18.23 -2.00
C THR A 129 -2.44 18.34 -0.90
N GLY A 130 -2.14 17.83 0.29
CA GLY A 130 -2.99 17.92 1.48
C GLY A 130 -3.94 16.75 1.68
N ASP A 131 -3.87 15.68 0.88
CA ASP A 131 -4.78 14.54 0.97
C ASP A 131 -4.73 13.86 2.35
N PHE A 132 -3.55 13.64 2.90
CA PHE A 132 -3.39 13.03 4.22
C PHE A 132 -3.90 13.92 5.34
N HIS A 133 -3.75 15.24 5.20
CA HIS A 133 -4.37 16.20 6.13
C HIS A 133 -5.89 16.11 6.08
N ALA A 134 -6.49 16.06 4.89
CA ALA A 134 -7.94 15.93 4.71
C ALA A 134 -8.47 14.62 5.31
N ILE A 135 -7.76 13.50 5.09
CA ILE A 135 -8.09 12.18 5.67
C ILE A 135 -8.03 12.24 7.20
N GLY A 136 -6.96 12.82 7.75
CA GLY A 136 -6.80 12.99 9.20
C GLY A 136 -7.88 13.89 9.80
N ALA A 137 -8.22 14.99 9.11
CA ALA A 137 -9.27 15.91 9.53
C ALA A 137 -10.65 15.23 9.56
N ALA A 138 -11.02 14.45 8.52
CA ALA A 138 -12.28 13.73 8.49
C ALA A 138 -12.36 12.66 9.60
N ASN A 139 -11.28 11.92 9.83
CA ASN A 139 -11.21 10.93 10.91
C ASN A 139 -11.38 11.57 12.30
N ASN A 140 -10.72 12.69 12.52
CA ASN A 140 -10.74 13.37 13.81
C ASN A 140 -12.04 14.17 14.03
N LEU A 141 -12.67 14.66 12.95
CA LEU A 141 -14.02 15.21 13.01
C LEU A 141 -15.01 14.15 13.52
N LEU A 142 -14.97 12.94 12.97
CA LEU A 142 -15.84 11.85 13.46
C LEU A 142 -15.58 11.55 14.95
N ALA A 143 -14.31 11.47 15.37
CA ALA A 143 -13.98 11.26 16.78
C ALA A 143 -14.53 12.36 17.69
N ALA A 144 -14.44 13.62 17.25
CA ALA A 144 -15.00 14.77 17.98
C ALA A 144 -16.52 14.72 18.04
N LEU A 145 -17.20 14.35 16.96
CA LEU A 145 -18.67 14.22 16.91
C LEU A 145 -19.18 13.09 17.81
N ILE A 146 -18.46 11.95 17.91
CA ILE A 146 -18.77 10.87 18.84
C ILE A 146 -18.70 11.37 20.29
N ASP A 147 -17.61 12.03 20.67
CA ASP A 147 -17.45 12.55 22.03
C ASP A 147 -18.46 13.66 22.34
N ASN A 148 -18.78 14.52 21.38
CA ASN A 148 -19.81 15.56 21.49
C ASN A 148 -21.21 14.95 21.67
N HIS A 149 -21.56 13.91 20.92
CA HIS A 149 -22.84 13.21 21.05
C HIS A 149 -23.01 12.59 22.45
N MET A 150 -21.95 11.94 22.98
CA MET A 150 -21.97 11.37 24.33
C MET A 150 -22.00 12.43 25.44
N HIS A 151 -21.44 13.62 25.18
CA HIS A 151 -21.43 14.73 26.17
C HIS A 151 -22.82 15.31 26.37
N TRP A 152 -23.62 15.46 25.32
CA TRP A 152 -24.99 15.98 25.41
C TRP A 152 -25.96 14.84 25.78
N GLU A 153 -26.96 14.57 25.05
CA GLU A 153 -28.03 13.63 25.43
C GLU A 153 -27.70 12.15 25.20
N ASN A 154 -26.69 11.84 24.38
CA ASN A 154 -26.36 10.48 23.99
C ASN A 154 -27.58 9.65 23.52
N GLU A 155 -28.41 10.25 22.65
CA GLU A 155 -29.67 9.65 22.16
C GLU A 155 -29.45 8.27 21.50
N LEU A 156 -28.27 8.03 20.91
CA LEU A 156 -27.89 6.75 20.32
C LEU A 156 -27.47 5.71 21.38
N ASN A 157 -27.50 6.04 22.68
CA ASN A 157 -27.14 5.15 23.78
C ASN A 157 -25.76 4.50 23.62
N ILE A 158 -24.77 5.25 23.10
CA ILE A 158 -23.40 4.76 22.90
C ILE A 158 -22.80 4.41 24.26
N ASP A 159 -22.24 3.20 24.40
CA ASP A 159 -21.43 2.84 25.58
C ASP A 159 -20.01 3.43 25.41
N PRO A 160 -19.57 4.36 26.29
CA PRO A 160 -18.23 4.97 26.18
C PRO A 160 -17.09 3.96 26.23
N ARG A 161 -17.31 2.76 26.80
CA ARG A 161 -16.33 1.67 26.88
C ARG A 161 -16.28 0.83 25.60
N ARG A 162 -17.22 1.05 24.67
CA ARG A 162 -17.37 0.28 23.43
C ARG A 162 -17.23 1.14 22.17
N VAL A 163 -16.71 2.37 22.33
CA VAL A 163 -16.30 3.19 21.18
C VAL A 163 -15.07 2.54 20.55
N THR A 164 -15.17 2.15 19.28
CA THR A 164 -14.08 1.51 18.53
C THR A 164 -13.26 2.50 17.73
N TRP A 165 -13.77 3.71 17.56
CA TRP A 165 -13.15 4.77 16.76
C TRP A 165 -12.02 5.48 17.50
N ARG A 166 -10.87 5.59 16.85
CA ARG A 166 -9.67 6.26 17.38
C ARG A 166 -9.39 7.53 16.59
N ARG A 167 -8.67 8.47 17.20
CA ARG A 167 -8.10 9.62 16.49
C ARG A 167 -6.92 9.18 15.64
N VAL A 168 -6.45 10.06 14.75
CA VAL A 168 -5.25 9.80 13.95
C VAL A 168 -4.30 11.00 13.94
N VAL A 169 -3.02 10.69 13.75
CA VAL A 169 -1.97 11.65 13.44
C VAL A 169 -1.00 10.98 12.47
N ASP A 170 -0.54 11.70 11.45
CA ASP A 170 0.41 11.14 10.47
C ASP A 170 1.85 11.26 10.95
N MET A 171 2.13 10.64 12.10
CA MET A 171 3.45 10.62 12.73
C MET A 171 3.61 9.35 13.57
N ASN A 172 4.84 8.87 13.71
CA ASN A 172 5.17 7.76 14.59
C ASN A 172 5.26 8.26 16.04
N ASP A 173 4.26 7.97 16.88
CA ASP A 173 4.23 8.40 18.27
C ASP A 173 3.69 7.31 19.20
N ARG A 174 4.60 6.56 19.83
CA ARG A 174 4.23 5.46 20.75
C ARG A 174 3.49 5.92 22.00
N ALA A 175 3.64 7.18 22.42
CA ALA A 175 2.97 7.70 23.61
C ALA A 175 1.45 7.85 23.40
N LEU A 176 1.01 7.96 22.14
CA LEU A 176 -0.39 8.11 21.77
C LEU A 176 -1.15 6.78 21.60
N ARG A 177 -0.50 5.62 21.76
CA ARG A 177 -1.16 4.30 21.61
C ARG A 177 -2.35 4.11 22.53
N SER A 178 -2.25 4.63 23.77
CA SER A 178 -3.35 4.63 24.74
C SER A 178 -3.30 5.93 25.52
N VAL A 179 -4.41 6.63 25.56
CA VAL A 179 -4.57 7.90 26.27
C VAL A 179 -5.89 7.93 27.02
N THR A 180 -5.99 8.74 28.04
CA THR A 180 -7.26 9.03 28.68
C THR A 180 -7.80 10.35 28.14
N SER A 181 -8.98 10.32 27.49
CA SER A 181 -9.66 11.52 27.00
C SER A 181 -10.71 12.02 28.00
N GLY A 182 -11.13 13.29 27.89
CA GLY A 182 -12.20 13.88 28.68
C GLY A 182 -11.79 14.30 30.10
N LEU A 183 -10.51 14.32 30.45
CA LEU A 183 -10.03 14.83 31.77
C LEU A 183 -10.25 16.34 31.87
N GLY A 184 -10.47 16.82 33.14
CA GLY A 184 -10.63 18.25 33.43
C GLY A 184 -12.06 18.65 33.82
N GLY A 185 -12.93 17.69 34.10
CA GLY A 185 -14.28 17.89 34.60
C GLY A 185 -15.37 17.82 33.54
N TYR A 186 -16.60 18.10 33.98
CA TYR A 186 -17.83 17.91 33.18
C TYR A 186 -17.79 18.57 31.80
N HIS A 187 -17.23 19.76 31.68
CA HIS A 187 -17.19 20.50 30.42
C HIS A 187 -16.30 19.86 29.34
N ASN A 188 -15.45 18.90 29.70
CA ASN A 188 -14.54 18.23 28.78
C ASN A 188 -15.09 16.89 28.26
N GLY A 189 -16.32 16.53 28.63
CA GLY A 189 -17.02 15.34 28.16
C GLY A 189 -16.83 14.12 29.05
N VAL A 190 -17.05 12.93 28.48
CA VAL A 190 -17.00 11.66 29.20
C VAL A 190 -15.56 11.14 29.26
N VAL A 191 -15.07 10.86 30.47
CA VAL A 191 -13.74 10.26 30.66
C VAL A 191 -13.74 8.82 30.14
N ARG A 192 -12.87 8.51 29.18
CA ARG A 192 -12.72 7.15 28.65
C ARG A 192 -11.29 6.87 28.18
N GLU A 193 -10.95 5.60 28.06
CA GLU A 193 -9.76 5.19 27.32
C GLU A 193 -9.95 5.47 25.82
N ALA A 194 -8.94 6.01 25.20
CA ALA A 194 -8.88 6.32 23.77
C ALA A 194 -7.46 6.07 23.26
N GLY A 195 -7.16 6.47 22.05
CA GLY A 195 -5.82 6.39 21.47
C GLY A 195 -5.79 6.99 20.09
N PHE A 196 -4.59 6.94 19.49
CA PHE A 196 -4.36 7.38 18.13
C PHE A 196 -3.81 6.24 17.30
N ASP A 197 -4.21 6.19 16.04
CA ASP A 197 -3.57 5.40 15.00
C ASP A 197 -2.82 6.33 14.06
N ILE A 198 -1.86 5.83 13.30
CA ILE A 198 -1.25 6.60 12.22
C ILE A 198 -2.27 6.75 11.08
N THR A 199 -2.32 7.91 10.43
CA THR A 199 -3.34 8.22 9.41
C THR A 199 -3.47 7.13 8.34
N VAL A 200 -2.37 6.53 7.91
CA VAL A 200 -2.34 5.47 6.89
C VAL A 200 -2.87 4.11 7.36
N ALA A 201 -3.12 3.94 8.66
CA ALA A 201 -3.77 2.76 9.23
C ALA A 201 -5.27 2.96 9.50
N SER A 202 -5.81 4.16 9.25
CA SER A 202 -7.23 4.48 9.47
C SER A 202 -8.15 3.80 8.47
N GLU A 203 -9.38 3.56 8.90
CA GLU A 203 -10.45 3.09 8.00
C GLU A 203 -10.77 4.18 6.94
N ILE A 204 -10.65 5.48 7.28
CA ILE A 204 -10.84 6.57 6.33
C ILE A 204 -9.86 6.45 5.16
N MET A 205 -8.58 6.19 5.41
CA MET A 205 -7.60 5.95 4.36
C MET A 205 -7.97 4.74 3.48
N ALA A 206 -8.44 3.65 4.09
CA ALA A 206 -8.85 2.47 3.34
C ALA A 206 -10.08 2.74 2.47
N ILE A 207 -11.10 3.41 3.01
CA ILE A 207 -12.30 3.85 2.27
C ILE A 207 -11.91 4.77 1.12
N PHE A 208 -11.10 5.80 1.38
CA PHE A 208 -10.61 6.74 0.36
C PHE A 208 -9.94 6.02 -0.82
N CYS A 209 -9.14 4.99 -0.54
CA CYS A 209 -8.45 4.23 -1.58
C CYS A 209 -9.35 3.23 -2.31
N LEU A 210 -10.52 2.86 -1.77
CA LEU A 210 -11.46 1.94 -2.40
C LEU A 210 -12.65 2.64 -3.06
N ALA A 211 -12.90 3.90 -2.71
CA ALA A 211 -14.00 4.69 -3.29
C ALA A 211 -13.82 4.93 -4.79
N THR A 212 -14.93 4.94 -5.51
CA THR A 212 -14.98 5.13 -6.96
C THR A 212 -15.45 6.53 -7.39
N ASP A 213 -16.12 7.25 -6.50
CA ASP A 213 -16.56 8.63 -6.66
C ASP A 213 -16.99 9.22 -5.30
N LEU A 214 -17.40 10.48 -5.27
CA LEU A 214 -17.83 11.16 -4.04
C LEU A 214 -19.10 10.56 -3.42
N LYS A 215 -20.00 10.03 -4.23
CA LYS A 215 -21.23 9.40 -3.73
C LYS A 215 -20.93 8.05 -3.07
N ASP A 216 -20.07 7.24 -3.68
CA ASP A 216 -19.59 5.99 -3.10
C ASP A 216 -18.78 6.26 -1.82
N LEU A 217 -17.95 7.33 -1.81
CA LEU A 217 -17.21 7.75 -0.62
C LEU A 217 -18.16 8.09 0.55
N GLU A 218 -19.20 8.87 0.29
CA GLU A 218 -20.20 9.26 1.30
C GLU A 218 -20.97 8.06 1.84
N GLU A 219 -21.38 7.14 0.97
CA GLU A 219 -22.09 5.93 1.36
C GLU A 219 -21.21 5.00 2.21
N ARG A 220 -19.94 4.85 1.83
CA ARG A 220 -18.95 4.10 2.64
C ARG A 220 -18.75 4.71 4.01
N PHE A 221 -18.64 6.05 4.10
CA PHE A 221 -18.55 6.72 5.41
C PHE A 221 -19.80 6.50 6.25
N ALA A 222 -20.99 6.55 5.64
CA ALA A 222 -22.24 6.30 6.34
C ALA A 222 -22.29 4.91 6.99
N ASN A 223 -21.63 3.91 6.40
CA ASN A 223 -21.62 2.52 6.86
C ASN A 223 -20.55 2.21 7.93
N ILE A 224 -19.64 3.12 8.23
CA ILE A 224 -18.66 2.93 9.31
C ILE A 224 -19.36 2.63 10.63
N VAL A 225 -18.89 1.59 11.34
CA VAL A 225 -19.31 1.27 12.71
C VAL A 225 -18.37 1.98 13.69
N LEU A 226 -18.88 2.97 14.40
CA LEU A 226 -18.09 3.83 15.31
C LEU A 226 -18.00 3.28 16.75
N GLY A 227 -18.87 2.34 17.10
CA GLY A 227 -18.95 1.73 18.42
C GLY A 227 -20.26 0.96 18.58
N TYR A 228 -20.58 0.64 19.84
CA TYR A 228 -21.77 -0.14 20.17
C TYR A 228 -22.56 0.52 21.30
N THR A 229 -23.88 0.28 21.31
CA THR A 229 -24.77 0.67 22.39
C THR A 229 -24.49 -0.16 23.67
N ARG A 230 -25.12 0.22 24.78
CA ARG A 230 -25.10 -0.61 26.02
C ARG A 230 -25.72 -1.98 25.83
N ASP A 231 -26.62 -2.13 24.84
CA ASP A 231 -27.29 -3.39 24.49
C ASP A 231 -26.50 -4.19 23.44
N ASN A 232 -25.27 -3.74 23.10
CA ASN A 232 -24.36 -4.36 22.14
C ASN A 232 -24.81 -4.31 20.67
N GLU A 233 -25.66 -3.34 20.31
CA GLU A 233 -26.03 -3.05 18.93
C GLU A 233 -25.01 -2.10 18.28
N PRO A 234 -24.62 -2.31 17.01
CA PRO A 234 -23.68 -1.42 16.33
C PRO A 234 -24.27 -0.03 16.10
N VAL A 235 -23.46 1.00 16.29
CA VAL A 235 -23.80 2.38 15.97
C VAL A 235 -22.97 2.82 14.76
N THR A 236 -23.65 3.36 13.74
CA THR A 236 -23.03 3.77 12.49
C THR A 236 -22.88 5.28 12.37
N VAL A 237 -21.98 5.72 11.50
CA VAL A 237 -21.81 7.14 11.15
C VAL A 237 -23.08 7.72 10.51
N ARG A 238 -23.90 6.91 9.83
CA ARG A 238 -25.22 7.33 9.31
C ARG A 238 -26.14 7.81 10.41
N GLN A 239 -26.22 7.07 11.51
CA GLN A 239 -27.05 7.43 12.66
C GLN A 239 -26.55 8.71 13.34
N LEU A 240 -25.23 8.96 13.34
CA LEU A 240 -24.63 10.20 13.86
C LEU A 240 -24.74 11.37 12.86
N ASN A 241 -25.14 11.11 11.61
CA ASN A 241 -25.26 12.09 10.52
C ASN A 241 -23.96 12.85 10.22
N ALA A 242 -22.80 12.17 10.30
CA ALA A 242 -21.47 12.77 10.12
C ALA A 242 -20.90 12.62 8.70
N HIS A 243 -21.43 11.67 7.91
CA HIS A 243 -20.86 11.25 6.61
C HIS A 243 -20.74 12.41 5.60
N GLY A 244 -21.78 13.28 5.50
CA GLY A 244 -21.74 14.41 4.59
C GLY A 244 -20.62 15.42 4.89
N ALA A 245 -20.39 15.74 6.18
CA ALA A 245 -19.32 16.65 6.59
C ALA A 245 -17.93 16.03 6.34
N MET A 246 -17.79 14.72 6.58
CA MET A 246 -16.56 13.97 6.29
C MET A 246 -16.27 13.97 4.79
N THR A 247 -17.28 13.75 3.94
CA THR A 247 -17.15 13.78 2.47
C THR A 247 -16.76 15.17 1.97
N ALA A 248 -17.31 16.22 2.56
CA ALA A 248 -16.96 17.59 2.20
C ALA A 248 -15.47 17.89 2.42
N LEU A 249 -14.86 17.36 3.50
CA LEU A 249 -13.42 17.50 3.78
C LEU A 249 -12.54 16.78 2.75
N LEU A 250 -13.03 15.71 2.13
CA LEU A 250 -12.28 14.92 1.17
C LEU A 250 -12.63 15.21 -0.30
N LYS A 251 -13.51 16.17 -0.58
CA LYS A 251 -13.96 16.48 -1.93
C LYS A 251 -12.80 16.68 -2.91
N ASP A 252 -11.84 17.52 -2.56
CA ASP A 252 -10.70 17.82 -3.43
C ASP A 252 -9.62 16.75 -3.33
N ALA A 253 -9.46 16.14 -2.15
CA ALA A 253 -8.51 15.06 -1.94
C ALA A 253 -8.78 13.85 -2.85
N LEU A 254 -10.03 13.48 -3.10
CA LEU A 254 -10.40 12.30 -3.89
C LEU A 254 -9.95 12.38 -5.37
N GLN A 255 -9.59 13.54 -5.86
CA GLN A 255 -9.06 13.74 -7.21
C GLN A 255 -7.60 13.28 -7.29
N PRO A 256 -7.21 12.45 -8.30
CA PRO A 256 -5.85 11.90 -8.38
C PRO A 256 -4.79 12.99 -8.58
N ASN A 257 -3.64 12.81 -7.95
CA ASN A 257 -2.49 13.71 -8.12
C ASN A 257 -1.63 13.26 -9.30
N LEU A 258 -1.41 14.14 -10.26
CA LEU A 258 -0.51 13.97 -11.40
C LEU A 258 0.85 14.58 -11.08
N VAL A 259 1.91 13.77 -11.27
CA VAL A 259 3.32 14.14 -11.20
C VAL A 259 4.07 13.52 -12.35
N GLN A 260 5.41 13.61 -12.34
CA GLN A 260 6.26 13.07 -13.39
C GLN A 260 7.41 12.26 -12.80
N THR A 261 7.97 11.36 -13.62
CA THR A 261 9.25 10.72 -13.30
C THR A 261 10.42 11.65 -13.66
N MET A 262 11.63 11.29 -13.24
CA MET A 262 12.85 12.00 -13.68
C MET A 262 13.04 12.00 -15.20
N GLU A 263 12.47 11.02 -15.93
CA GLU A 263 12.44 10.97 -17.39
C GLU A 263 11.22 11.68 -18.01
N ASN A 264 10.50 12.48 -17.21
CA ASN A 264 9.31 13.24 -17.60
C ASN A 264 8.14 12.36 -18.11
N ASN A 265 7.99 11.16 -17.56
CA ASN A 265 6.84 10.31 -17.84
C ASN A 265 5.75 10.52 -16.78
N PRO A 266 4.46 10.37 -17.14
CA PRO A 266 3.38 10.64 -16.22
C PRO A 266 3.28 9.60 -15.11
N ALA A 267 2.96 10.08 -13.88
CA ALA A 267 2.66 9.23 -12.75
C ALA A 267 1.50 9.81 -11.93
N PHE A 268 0.59 8.95 -11.46
CA PHE A 268 -0.37 9.28 -10.43
C PHE A 268 0.14 8.84 -9.06
N MET A 269 0.05 9.73 -8.08
CA MET A 269 0.28 9.39 -6.67
C MET A 269 -0.98 9.72 -5.88
N HIS A 270 -1.62 8.70 -5.26
CA HIS A 270 -2.92 8.92 -4.64
C HIS A 270 -3.24 7.89 -3.58
N GLY A 271 -3.41 8.35 -2.33
CA GLY A 271 -3.65 7.52 -1.16
C GLY A 271 -2.45 6.66 -0.75
N GLY A 272 -2.44 6.18 0.48
CA GLY A 272 -1.27 5.47 1.02
C GLY A 272 -1.56 4.50 2.16
N PRO A 273 -2.53 3.55 2.05
CA PRO A 273 -2.86 2.64 3.14
C PRO A 273 -1.70 1.67 3.40
N PHE A 274 -1.47 1.35 4.69
CA PHE A 274 -0.48 0.34 5.06
C PHE A 274 -0.89 -1.06 4.61
N ALA A 275 0.08 -1.86 4.15
CA ALA A 275 -0.16 -3.21 3.63
C ALA A 275 -0.22 -4.30 4.71
N ASN A 276 0.12 -4.00 5.96
CA ASN A 276 0.05 -4.94 7.08
C ASN A 276 -1.25 -4.84 7.90
N ILE A 277 -2.09 -3.82 7.62
CA ILE A 277 -3.36 -3.63 8.32
C ILE A 277 -4.51 -3.16 7.40
N ALA A 278 -4.19 -2.74 6.19
CA ALA A 278 -5.13 -2.40 5.15
C ALA A 278 -4.69 -3.06 3.83
N HIS A 279 -5.30 -2.71 2.70
CA HIS A 279 -5.01 -3.37 1.42
C HIS A 279 -3.68 -2.96 0.76
N GLY A 280 -3.01 -1.91 1.25
CA GLY A 280 -1.63 -1.59 0.89
C GLY A 280 -1.35 -1.18 -0.55
N CYS A 281 -2.34 -0.63 -1.24
CA CYS A 281 -2.28 -0.23 -2.64
C CYS A 281 -2.75 1.22 -2.79
N ASN A 282 -2.33 1.90 -3.87
CA ASN A 282 -2.88 3.21 -4.23
C ASN A 282 -4.40 3.13 -4.51
N SER A 283 -5.03 4.30 -4.67
CA SER A 283 -6.49 4.38 -4.84
C SER A 283 -7.01 3.67 -6.10
N VAL A 284 -8.26 3.23 -6.03
CA VAL A 284 -9.03 2.74 -7.18
C VAL A 284 -9.21 3.86 -8.19
N MET A 285 -9.46 5.10 -7.72
CA MET A 285 -9.59 6.28 -8.58
C MET A 285 -8.38 6.46 -9.49
N ALA A 286 -7.15 6.49 -8.93
CA ALA A 286 -5.94 6.65 -9.73
C ALA A 286 -5.73 5.49 -10.71
N THR A 287 -5.95 4.25 -10.27
CA THR A 287 -5.77 3.07 -11.13
C THR A 287 -6.78 3.04 -12.28
N LYS A 288 -8.08 3.25 -12.00
CA LYS A 288 -9.12 3.27 -13.05
C LYS A 288 -8.93 4.44 -14.01
N THR A 289 -8.60 5.63 -13.48
CA THR A 289 -8.28 6.78 -14.34
C THR A 289 -7.11 6.49 -15.25
N GLY A 290 -6.03 5.92 -14.69
CA GLY A 290 -4.85 5.53 -15.46
C GLY A 290 -5.18 4.55 -16.58
N LEU A 291 -5.98 3.52 -16.30
CA LEU A 291 -6.42 2.53 -17.30
C LEU A 291 -7.21 3.14 -18.47
N LYS A 292 -7.87 4.28 -18.25
CA LYS A 292 -8.59 5.02 -19.32
C LYS A 292 -7.70 5.97 -20.12
N LEU A 293 -6.50 6.29 -19.62
CA LEU A 293 -5.62 7.29 -20.22
C LEU A 293 -4.34 6.72 -20.85
N ALA A 294 -3.95 5.50 -20.48
CA ALA A 294 -2.74 4.87 -20.96
C ALA A 294 -2.98 3.44 -21.44
N ASP A 295 -2.12 2.96 -22.35
CA ASP A 295 -2.20 1.58 -22.85
C ASP A 295 -1.72 0.57 -21.80
N TYR A 296 -0.79 1.00 -20.92
CA TYR A 296 -0.25 0.18 -19.83
C TYR A 296 -0.23 0.99 -18.54
N VAL A 297 -0.78 0.42 -17.47
CA VAL A 297 -0.77 0.99 -16.13
C VAL A 297 0.03 0.10 -15.20
N ILE A 298 1.08 0.66 -14.61
CA ILE A 298 1.94 -0.05 -13.67
C ILE A 298 1.60 0.43 -12.27
N THR A 299 1.22 -0.48 -11.39
CA THR A 299 0.92 -0.19 -9.98
C THR A 299 1.72 -1.09 -9.06
N GLU A 300 1.82 -0.75 -7.78
CA GLU A 300 2.51 -1.56 -6.79
C GLU A 300 1.63 -1.95 -5.62
N ALA A 301 2.03 -3.03 -4.92
CA ALA A 301 1.46 -3.42 -3.64
C ALA A 301 2.56 -3.47 -2.57
N GLY A 302 2.23 -3.02 -1.34
CA GLY A 302 3.19 -2.90 -0.25
C GLY A 302 3.67 -4.23 0.31
N PHE A 303 4.89 -4.28 0.85
CA PHE A 303 5.54 -5.46 1.39
C PHE A 303 5.76 -6.59 0.36
N GLY A 304 5.82 -7.84 0.82
CA GLY A 304 5.95 -9.02 -0.03
C GLY A 304 4.63 -9.42 -0.68
N ALA A 305 4.71 -10.29 -1.69
CA ALA A 305 3.55 -10.74 -2.44
C ALA A 305 2.53 -11.53 -1.59
N ASP A 306 2.98 -12.12 -0.48
CA ASP A 306 2.14 -12.82 0.48
C ASP A 306 1.18 -11.89 1.26
N LEU A 307 1.50 -10.60 1.36
CA LEU A 307 0.67 -9.57 1.98
C LEU A 307 0.09 -8.61 0.94
N GLY A 308 0.98 -7.93 0.20
CA GLY A 308 0.56 -6.86 -0.70
C GLY A 308 -0.18 -7.38 -1.94
N ALA A 309 0.40 -8.32 -2.68
CA ALA A 309 -0.26 -8.86 -3.88
C ALA A 309 -1.52 -9.65 -3.53
N GLU A 310 -1.52 -10.41 -2.43
CA GLU A 310 -2.70 -11.12 -1.95
C GLU A 310 -3.87 -10.15 -1.73
N LYS A 311 -3.63 -9.02 -1.02
CA LYS A 311 -4.68 -8.01 -0.76
C LYS A 311 -5.06 -7.22 -2.01
N PHE A 312 -4.09 -6.94 -2.88
CA PHE A 312 -4.40 -6.33 -4.18
C PHE A 312 -5.41 -7.17 -4.95
N PHE A 313 -5.21 -8.47 -5.02
CA PHE A 313 -6.09 -9.39 -5.75
C PHE A 313 -7.42 -9.62 -5.02
N ASN A 314 -7.37 -10.03 -3.73
CA ASN A 314 -8.56 -10.43 -3.00
C ASN A 314 -9.40 -9.26 -2.47
N ILE A 315 -8.82 -8.06 -2.32
CA ILE A 315 -9.56 -6.88 -1.84
C ILE A 315 -9.73 -5.87 -2.98
N LYS A 316 -8.63 -5.25 -3.46
CA LYS A 316 -8.74 -4.14 -4.43
C LYS A 316 -9.33 -4.60 -5.77
N CYS A 317 -8.79 -5.66 -6.38
CA CYS A 317 -9.29 -6.15 -7.67
C CYS A 317 -10.73 -6.66 -7.54
N ARG A 318 -11.07 -7.38 -6.47
CA ARG A 318 -12.43 -7.83 -6.20
C ARG A 318 -13.43 -6.67 -6.11
N LYS A 319 -13.10 -5.63 -5.29
CA LYS A 319 -13.99 -4.50 -5.05
C LYS A 319 -14.12 -3.55 -6.24
N ALA A 320 -13.05 -3.41 -7.01
CA ALA A 320 -12.99 -2.49 -8.14
C ALA A 320 -13.21 -3.17 -9.51
N GLU A 321 -13.44 -4.49 -9.53
CA GLU A 321 -13.61 -5.30 -10.75
C GLU A 321 -12.41 -5.15 -11.71
N LEU A 322 -11.19 -5.12 -11.14
CA LEU A 322 -9.94 -5.04 -11.89
C LEU A 322 -9.43 -6.44 -12.23
N SER A 323 -8.83 -6.58 -13.42
CA SER A 323 -8.22 -7.82 -13.88
C SER A 323 -6.78 -7.54 -14.33
N PRO A 324 -5.76 -7.90 -13.53
CA PRO A 324 -4.36 -7.70 -13.90
C PRO A 324 -3.95 -8.58 -15.07
N ASP A 325 -3.12 -8.02 -15.98
CA ASP A 325 -2.59 -8.70 -17.17
C ASP A 325 -1.25 -9.37 -16.89
N ALA A 326 -0.42 -8.80 -16.01
CA ALA A 326 0.88 -9.35 -15.66
C ALA A 326 1.29 -8.96 -14.22
N VAL A 327 2.21 -9.75 -13.65
CA VAL A 327 2.86 -9.48 -12.36
C VAL A 327 4.37 -9.43 -12.55
N VAL A 328 5.00 -8.39 -12.00
CA VAL A 328 6.45 -8.27 -11.85
C VAL A 328 6.78 -8.56 -10.38
N LEU A 329 7.48 -9.65 -10.14
CA LEU A 329 7.96 -10.04 -8.82
C LEU A 329 9.41 -9.56 -8.64
N VAL A 330 9.60 -8.52 -7.86
CA VAL A 330 10.93 -7.97 -7.55
C VAL A 330 11.66 -8.87 -6.57
N ALA A 331 12.87 -9.26 -6.91
CA ALA A 331 13.78 -9.97 -6.03
C ALA A 331 15.12 -9.22 -5.97
N THR A 332 15.76 -9.22 -4.80
CA THR A 332 17.14 -8.75 -4.66
C THR A 332 18.02 -9.90 -4.18
N ILE A 333 19.27 -9.92 -4.63
CA ILE A 333 20.26 -10.89 -4.16
C ILE A 333 20.37 -10.82 -2.63
N LYS A 334 20.39 -9.61 -2.06
CA LYS A 334 20.44 -9.38 -0.61
C LYS A 334 19.25 -10.01 0.12
N ALA A 335 18.03 -9.80 -0.37
CA ALA A 335 16.83 -10.37 0.25
C ALA A 335 16.89 -11.91 0.24
N LEU A 336 17.26 -12.50 -0.88
CA LEU A 336 17.36 -13.96 -0.99
C LEU A 336 18.48 -14.54 -0.11
N LYS A 337 19.65 -13.89 -0.05
CA LYS A 337 20.73 -14.30 0.89
C LYS A 337 20.26 -14.23 2.35
N MET A 338 19.57 -13.17 2.74
CA MET A 338 18.98 -13.06 4.08
C MET A 338 17.95 -14.17 4.36
N GLN A 339 17.08 -14.48 3.40
CA GLN A 339 16.15 -15.59 3.50
C GLN A 339 16.86 -16.97 3.55
N GLY A 340 18.10 -17.04 3.09
CA GLY A 340 19.00 -18.18 3.23
C GLY A 340 19.86 -18.19 4.50
N GLY A 341 19.61 -17.25 5.42
CA GLY A 341 20.24 -17.21 6.75
C GLY A 341 21.50 -16.35 6.87
N VAL A 342 21.85 -15.54 5.85
CA VAL A 342 22.99 -14.59 5.93
C VAL A 342 22.63 -13.41 6.82
N ALA A 343 23.53 -13.05 7.74
CA ALA A 343 23.36 -11.88 8.61
C ALA A 343 23.41 -10.58 7.79
N LYS A 344 22.75 -9.54 8.31
CA LYS A 344 22.60 -8.25 7.60
C LYS A 344 23.97 -7.63 7.24
N GLU A 345 24.94 -7.78 8.12
CA GLU A 345 26.30 -7.23 7.99
C GLU A 345 27.08 -7.88 6.84
N ASP A 346 26.78 -9.15 6.52
CA ASP A 346 27.51 -9.96 5.55
C ASP A 346 26.82 -10.01 4.16
N LEU A 347 25.68 -9.31 3.98
CA LEU A 347 24.92 -9.34 2.72
C LEU A 347 25.67 -8.75 1.51
N GLY A 348 26.76 -8.01 1.74
CA GLY A 348 27.63 -7.46 0.70
C GLY A 348 28.59 -8.47 0.07
N GLU A 349 28.85 -9.61 0.72
CA GLU A 349 29.75 -10.65 0.25
C GLU A 349 29.04 -11.68 -0.63
N GLU A 350 29.73 -12.22 -1.64
CA GLU A 350 29.19 -13.28 -2.48
C GLU A 350 28.89 -14.54 -1.65
N ASN A 351 27.68 -15.06 -1.75
CA ASN A 351 27.29 -16.31 -1.11
C ASN A 351 26.22 -17.08 -1.91
N VAL A 352 26.66 -17.73 -2.97
CA VAL A 352 25.81 -18.51 -3.89
C VAL A 352 25.07 -19.65 -3.16
N LYS A 353 25.68 -20.27 -2.12
CA LYS A 353 25.03 -21.33 -1.36
C LYS A 353 23.81 -20.82 -0.59
N ALA A 354 24.01 -19.78 0.22
CA ALA A 354 22.92 -19.18 0.98
C ALA A 354 21.84 -18.57 0.06
N LEU A 355 22.26 -17.95 -1.05
CA LEU A 355 21.35 -17.46 -2.08
C LEU A 355 20.44 -18.58 -2.61
N ARG A 356 21.01 -19.75 -2.95
CA ARG A 356 20.24 -20.92 -3.42
C ARG A 356 19.26 -21.43 -2.37
N ASP A 357 19.70 -21.46 -1.09
CA ASP A 357 18.82 -21.85 0.01
C ASP A 357 17.67 -20.84 0.21
N GLY A 358 17.94 -19.55 0.02
CA GLY A 358 16.93 -18.48 0.10
C GLY A 358 15.98 -18.42 -1.10
N CYS A 359 16.34 -18.98 -2.24
CA CYS A 359 15.46 -19.09 -3.40
C CYS A 359 14.16 -19.86 -3.12
N ARG A 360 14.08 -20.64 -2.03
CA ARG A 360 12.81 -21.22 -1.57
C ARG A 360 11.75 -20.17 -1.22
N ASN A 361 12.18 -18.98 -0.76
CA ASN A 361 11.26 -17.85 -0.56
C ASN A 361 10.71 -17.34 -1.89
N LEU A 362 11.58 -17.18 -2.89
CA LEU A 362 11.20 -16.78 -4.25
C LEU A 362 10.24 -17.81 -4.88
N GLU A 363 10.54 -19.11 -4.77
CA GLU A 363 9.66 -20.19 -5.24
C GLU A 363 8.25 -20.09 -4.66
N ARG A 364 8.15 -19.91 -3.33
CA ARG A 364 6.86 -19.78 -2.66
C ARG A 364 6.06 -18.61 -3.21
N HIS A 365 6.69 -17.45 -3.42
CA HIS A 365 6.05 -16.28 -4.02
C HIS A 365 5.59 -16.54 -5.47
N ILE A 366 6.42 -17.17 -6.31
CA ILE A 366 6.05 -17.53 -7.69
C ILE A 366 4.82 -18.46 -7.70
N ARG A 367 4.86 -19.51 -6.88
CA ARG A 367 3.73 -20.47 -6.78
C ARG A 367 2.46 -19.81 -6.25
N ASN A 368 2.58 -18.91 -5.29
CA ASN A 368 1.43 -18.17 -4.74
C ASN A 368 0.78 -17.28 -5.80
N LEU A 369 1.59 -16.52 -6.55
CA LEU A 369 1.10 -15.66 -7.63
C LEU A 369 0.42 -16.45 -8.75
N ALA A 370 0.94 -17.62 -9.11
CA ALA A 370 0.36 -18.51 -10.11
C ALA A 370 -1.08 -18.96 -9.75
N LYS A 371 -1.43 -19.06 -8.45
CA LYS A 371 -2.78 -19.42 -8.00
C LYS A 371 -3.85 -18.40 -8.44
N PHE A 372 -3.45 -17.14 -8.61
CA PHE A 372 -4.34 -16.09 -9.09
C PHE A 372 -4.51 -16.08 -10.63
N GLY A 373 -3.79 -16.95 -11.35
CA GLY A 373 -3.94 -17.12 -12.80
C GLY A 373 -3.33 -15.97 -13.64
N VAL A 374 -2.44 -15.16 -13.07
CA VAL A 374 -1.78 -14.03 -13.74
C VAL A 374 -0.35 -14.42 -14.11
N PRO A 375 0.14 -14.17 -15.35
CA PRO A 375 1.51 -14.45 -15.73
C PRO A 375 2.51 -13.63 -14.91
N VAL A 376 3.64 -14.24 -14.55
CA VAL A 376 4.66 -13.68 -13.66
C VAL A 376 6.00 -13.58 -14.39
N VAL A 377 6.71 -12.46 -14.18
CA VAL A 377 8.13 -12.29 -14.49
C VAL A 377 8.88 -11.86 -13.24
N VAL A 378 10.10 -12.32 -13.04
CA VAL A 378 10.97 -11.90 -11.94
C VAL A 378 11.87 -10.76 -12.40
N ALA A 379 11.84 -9.64 -11.68
CA ALA A 379 12.79 -8.53 -11.85
C ALA A 379 13.88 -8.65 -10.77
N ILE A 380 15.11 -8.95 -11.18
CA ILE A 380 16.28 -8.94 -10.29
C ILE A 380 16.73 -7.48 -10.17
N ASN A 381 16.37 -6.82 -9.07
CA ASN A 381 16.84 -5.46 -8.77
C ASN A 381 18.29 -5.55 -8.30
N ARG A 382 19.22 -5.38 -9.24
CA ARG A 382 20.65 -5.57 -9.03
C ARG A 382 21.30 -4.38 -8.33
N PHE A 383 22.05 -4.67 -7.28
CA PHE A 383 22.93 -3.71 -6.61
C PHE A 383 24.38 -3.87 -7.12
N THR A 384 25.19 -2.83 -6.91
CA THR A 384 26.59 -2.80 -7.39
C THR A 384 27.49 -3.88 -6.80
N ALA A 385 27.15 -4.41 -5.62
CA ALA A 385 27.90 -5.49 -4.98
C ALA A 385 27.48 -6.89 -5.42
N ASP A 386 26.37 -7.03 -6.18
CA ASP A 386 25.85 -8.34 -6.61
C ASP A 386 26.73 -8.89 -7.75
N THR A 387 27.13 -10.15 -7.64
CA THR A 387 28.00 -10.80 -8.63
C THR A 387 27.20 -11.42 -9.77
N ASP A 388 27.85 -11.64 -10.91
CA ASP A 388 27.21 -12.31 -12.05
C ASP A 388 26.85 -13.76 -11.72
N ALA A 389 27.63 -14.44 -10.87
CA ALA A 389 27.35 -15.80 -10.41
C ALA A 389 26.05 -15.86 -9.56
N GLU A 390 25.82 -14.86 -8.72
CA GLU A 390 24.60 -14.74 -7.93
C GLU A 390 23.39 -14.47 -8.83
N VAL A 391 23.50 -13.53 -9.77
CA VAL A 391 22.43 -13.22 -10.73
C VAL A 391 22.06 -14.47 -11.56
N GLU A 392 23.05 -15.19 -12.08
CA GLU A 392 22.83 -16.40 -12.88
C GLU A 392 22.21 -17.52 -12.05
N THR A 393 22.55 -17.63 -10.77
CA THR A 393 21.92 -18.59 -9.85
C THR A 393 20.40 -18.35 -9.75
N VAL A 394 19.96 -17.09 -9.62
CA VAL A 394 18.53 -16.75 -9.57
C VAL A 394 17.84 -17.03 -10.91
N ARG A 395 18.49 -16.70 -12.04
CA ARG A 395 17.95 -16.99 -13.39
C ARG A 395 17.72 -18.48 -13.59
N ALA A 396 18.75 -19.29 -13.39
CA ALA A 396 18.67 -20.75 -13.53
C ALA A 396 17.65 -21.37 -12.55
N PHE A 397 17.46 -20.77 -11.38
CA PHE A 397 16.42 -21.21 -10.45
C PHE A 397 15.00 -20.92 -10.97
N CYS A 398 14.76 -19.73 -11.51
CA CYS A 398 13.45 -19.34 -12.04
C CYS A 398 13.05 -20.14 -13.30
N GLU A 399 14.02 -20.54 -14.13
CA GLU A 399 13.77 -21.37 -15.32
C GLU A 399 13.10 -22.70 -15.00
N GLN A 400 13.34 -23.26 -13.82
CA GLN A 400 12.70 -24.50 -13.35
C GLN A 400 11.17 -24.35 -13.21
N PHE A 401 10.68 -23.13 -13.08
CA PHE A 401 9.25 -22.79 -12.97
C PHE A 401 8.69 -22.19 -14.26
N HIS A 402 9.47 -22.18 -15.34
CA HIS A 402 9.13 -21.50 -16.60
C HIS A 402 8.86 -20.00 -16.43
N VAL A 403 9.50 -19.38 -15.46
CA VAL A 403 9.42 -17.94 -15.17
C VAL A 403 10.73 -17.28 -15.59
N LYS A 404 10.65 -16.28 -16.45
CA LYS A 404 11.84 -15.50 -16.85
C LYS A 404 12.27 -14.60 -15.69
N ALA A 405 13.57 -14.58 -15.38
CA ALA A 405 14.18 -13.63 -14.46
C ALA A 405 15.09 -12.68 -15.23
N ILE A 406 14.82 -11.38 -15.11
CA ILE A 406 15.49 -10.32 -15.88
C ILE A 406 16.28 -9.43 -14.93
N ASN A 407 17.55 -9.22 -15.28
CA ASN A 407 18.44 -8.32 -14.55
C ASN A 407 18.08 -6.86 -14.82
N CYS A 408 17.90 -6.06 -13.76
CA CYS A 408 17.49 -4.67 -13.85
C CYS A 408 18.49 -3.75 -13.14
N THR A 409 18.95 -2.70 -13.81
CA THR A 409 19.95 -1.72 -13.32
C THR A 409 19.36 -0.32 -13.20
N HIS A 410 18.06 -0.21 -13.07
CA HIS A 410 17.30 1.04 -13.11
C HIS A 410 17.66 2.04 -12.01
N TRP A 411 18.19 1.59 -10.88
CA TRP A 411 18.69 2.53 -9.85
C TRP A 411 19.79 3.43 -10.43
N ALA A 412 20.71 2.86 -11.22
CA ALA A 412 21.83 3.59 -11.84
C ALA A 412 21.50 4.15 -13.22
N ASP A 413 20.69 3.43 -14.02
CA ASP A 413 20.48 3.67 -15.44
C ASP A 413 19.07 4.17 -15.80
N GLY A 414 18.21 4.42 -14.82
CA GLY A 414 16.82 4.83 -15.06
C GLY A 414 16.05 3.82 -15.91
N GLY A 415 15.15 4.28 -16.77
CA GLY A 415 14.35 3.45 -17.65
C GLY A 415 15.16 2.61 -18.63
N LYS A 416 16.39 3.03 -18.97
CA LYS A 416 17.29 2.21 -19.80
C LYS A 416 17.61 0.86 -19.13
N GLY A 417 17.75 0.86 -17.79
CA GLY A 417 18.07 -0.35 -17.02
C GLY A 417 16.92 -1.36 -16.91
N THR A 418 15.75 -1.07 -17.50
CA THR A 418 14.56 -1.94 -17.48
C THR A 418 13.99 -2.22 -18.87
N THR A 419 14.67 -1.86 -19.97
CA THR A 419 14.12 -2.04 -21.31
C THR A 419 13.79 -3.50 -21.63
N GLU A 420 14.67 -4.45 -21.28
CA GLU A 420 14.39 -5.89 -21.47
C GLU A 420 13.18 -6.35 -20.63
N LEU A 421 13.05 -5.86 -19.40
CA LEU A 421 11.89 -6.14 -18.56
C LEU A 421 10.61 -5.56 -19.20
N ALA A 422 10.67 -4.33 -19.68
CA ALA A 422 9.55 -3.66 -20.34
C ALA A 422 9.07 -4.42 -21.58
N GLU A 423 9.99 -4.82 -22.48
CA GLU A 423 9.66 -5.63 -23.65
C GLU A 423 8.98 -6.95 -23.29
N HIS A 424 9.51 -7.63 -22.27
CA HIS A 424 8.94 -8.90 -21.82
C HIS A 424 7.56 -8.73 -21.17
N VAL A 425 7.36 -7.71 -20.32
CA VAL A 425 6.05 -7.42 -19.70
C VAL A 425 5.02 -7.04 -20.76
N VAL A 426 5.39 -6.23 -21.76
CA VAL A 426 4.53 -5.93 -22.91
C VAL A 426 4.12 -7.21 -23.63
N ALA A 427 5.06 -8.11 -23.90
CA ALA A 427 4.75 -9.38 -24.56
C ALA A 427 3.79 -10.26 -23.71
N LEU A 428 3.94 -10.29 -22.38
CA LEU A 428 3.01 -10.99 -21.50
C LEU A 428 1.59 -10.40 -21.56
N CYS A 429 1.47 -9.07 -21.49
CA CYS A 429 0.20 -8.37 -21.54
C CYS A 429 -0.51 -8.55 -22.89
N ASP A 430 0.23 -8.37 -23.99
CA ASP A 430 -0.31 -8.46 -25.36
C ASP A 430 -0.64 -9.91 -25.74
N GLY A 431 0.02 -10.89 -25.11
CA GLY A 431 -0.27 -12.31 -25.25
C GLY A 431 -1.62 -12.73 -24.69
N GLY A 432 -2.24 -11.93 -23.83
CA GLY A 432 -3.60 -12.13 -23.31
C GLY A 432 -3.79 -13.45 -22.54
N THR A 433 -2.76 -13.95 -21.87
CA THR A 433 -2.77 -15.25 -21.20
C THR A 433 -3.27 -15.19 -19.75
N SER A 434 -3.52 -13.99 -19.22
CA SER A 434 -4.06 -13.81 -17.87
C SER A 434 -5.45 -14.43 -17.74
N GLN A 435 -5.63 -15.25 -16.72
CA GLN A 435 -6.89 -15.86 -16.30
C GLN A 435 -7.14 -15.51 -14.83
N PHE A 436 -7.12 -14.20 -14.55
CA PHE A 436 -7.23 -13.71 -13.18
C PHE A 436 -8.44 -14.26 -12.44
N ARG A 437 -8.20 -14.68 -11.22
CA ARG A 437 -9.24 -15.12 -10.26
C ARG A 437 -8.82 -14.79 -8.84
N THR A 438 -9.78 -14.54 -7.99
CA THR A 438 -9.57 -14.42 -6.54
C THR A 438 -9.34 -15.79 -5.90
N LEU A 439 -8.67 -15.81 -4.75
CA LEU A 439 -8.29 -17.05 -4.08
C LEU A 439 -9.49 -17.81 -3.48
N TYR A 440 -10.54 -17.08 -3.11
CA TYR A 440 -11.74 -17.61 -2.48
C TYR A 440 -13.00 -16.86 -2.94
N GLY A 441 -14.17 -17.51 -2.84
CA GLY A 441 -15.48 -16.92 -3.12
C GLY A 441 -16.03 -16.12 -1.95
N ASP A 442 -17.03 -15.27 -2.22
CA ASP A 442 -17.69 -14.43 -1.20
C ASP A 442 -18.58 -15.25 -0.25
N ASP A 443 -19.00 -16.43 -0.66
CA ASP A 443 -19.89 -17.35 0.05
C ASP A 443 -19.21 -18.13 1.17
N LEU A 444 -17.87 -18.18 1.21
CA LEU A 444 -17.15 -18.77 2.35
C LEU A 444 -17.35 -17.92 3.61
N SER A 445 -17.37 -18.57 4.78
CA SER A 445 -17.34 -17.88 6.07
C SER A 445 -16.07 -17.05 6.23
N LEU A 446 -16.11 -16.03 7.06
CA LEU A 446 -14.92 -15.21 7.36
C LEU A 446 -13.76 -16.05 7.90
N TRP A 447 -14.09 -17.08 8.71
CA TRP A 447 -13.10 -18.04 9.21
C TRP A 447 -12.44 -18.82 8.08
N GLU A 448 -13.23 -19.39 7.16
CA GLU A 448 -12.70 -20.16 6.04
C GLU A 448 -11.91 -19.29 5.05
N LYS A 449 -12.30 -18.03 4.83
CA LYS A 449 -11.50 -17.08 4.02
C LYS A 449 -10.10 -16.90 4.63
N ALA A 450 -10.02 -16.66 5.95
CA ALA A 450 -8.75 -16.53 6.66
C ALA A 450 -7.94 -17.83 6.62
N ALA A 451 -8.57 -18.97 6.84
CA ALA A 451 -7.93 -20.29 6.77
C ALA A 451 -7.39 -20.58 5.36
N THR A 452 -8.14 -20.22 4.32
CA THR A 452 -7.71 -20.36 2.93
C THR A 452 -6.44 -19.57 2.64
N ILE A 453 -6.36 -18.29 3.06
CA ILE A 453 -5.14 -17.49 2.91
C ILE A 453 -3.98 -18.12 3.68
N ALA A 454 -4.21 -18.55 4.92
CA ALA A 454 -3.17 -19.15 5.76
C ALA A 454 -2.60 -20.44 5.12
N ARG A 455 -3.44 -21.33 4.62
CA ARG A 455 -3.02 -22.57 3.98
C ARG A 455 -2.37 -22.30 2.61
N GLU A 456 -3.06 -21.56 1.75
CA GLU A 456 -2.68 -21.42 0.36
C GLU A 456 -1.51 -20.45 0.14
N ILE A 457 -1.44 -19.36 0.89
CA ILE A 457 -0.42 -18.32 0.71
C ILE A 457 0.71 -18.47 1.72
N TYR A 458 0.40 -18.71 3.00
CA TYR A 458 1.43 -18.76 4.04
C TYR A 458 2.04 -20.15 4.22
N GLY A 459 1.40 -21.22 3.68
CA GLY A 459 1.83 -22.60 3.86
C GLY A 459 1.65 -23.10 5.29
N ALA A 460 0.71 -22.52 6.01
CA ALA A 460 0.30 -22.99 7.33
C ALA A 460 -0.60 -24.22 7.23
N ASP A 461 -0.63 -25.03 8.28
CA ASP A 461 -1.56 -26.17 8.37
C ASP A 461 -2.97 -25.69 8.71
N ASP A 462 -3.08 -24.69 9.61
CA ASP A 462 -4.38 -24.16 10.04
C ASP A 462 -4.24 -22.79 10.72
N ILE A 463 -5.39 -22.24 11.14
CA ILE A 463 -5.51 -21.05 11.97
C ILE A 463 -6.09 -21.42 13.34
N ILE A 464 -5.72 -20.69 14.38
CA ILE A 464 -6.24 -20.87 15.74
C ILE A 464 -6.64 -19.54 16.37
N ALA A 465 -7.72 -19.55 17.14
CA ALA A 465 -8.17 -18.39 17.92
C ALA A 465 -8.85 -18.86 19.21
N ASP A 466 -8.86 -17.99 20.22
CA ASP A 466 -9.62 -18.23 21.45
C ASP A 466 -11.14 -18.18 21.21
N LYS A 467 -11.91 -18.55 22.24
CA LYS A 467 -13.39 -18.58 22.17
C LYS A 467 -13.99 -17.20 21.90
N LYS A 468 -13.37 -16.11 22.42
CA LYS A 468 -13.86 -14.75 22.26
C LYS A 468 -13.74 -14.30 20.81
N VAL A 469 -12.59 -14.52 20.20
CA VAL A 469 -12.34 -14.20 18.78
C VAL A 469 -13.23 -15.02 17.86
N ARG A 470 -13.40 -16.34 18.12
CA ARG A 470 -14.33 -17.18 17.36
C ARG A 470 -15.78 -16.70 17.44
N ALA A 471 -16.24 -16.29 18.64
CA ALA A 471 -17.56 -15.72 18.81
C ALA A 471 -17.72 -14.40 18.05
N GLN A 472 -16.64 -13.61 17.93
CA GLN A 472 -16.64 -12.35 17.19
C GLN A 472 -16.74 -12.58 15.67
N PHE A 473 -16.10 -13.62 15.13
CA PHE A 473 -16.32 -14.04 13.73
C PHE A 473 -17.79 -14.36 13.47
N ALA A 474 -18.39 -15.21 14.31
CA ALA A 474 -19.80 -15.56 14.20
C ALA A 474 -20.74 -14.35 14.33
N LYS A 475 -20.39 -13.39 15.22
CA LYS A 475 -21.15 -12.15 15.35
C LYS A 475 -21.09 -11.31 14.08
N PHE A 476 -19.91 -11.08 13.50
CA PHE A 476 -19.79 -10.31 12.26
C PHE A 476 -20.55 -10.95 11.11
N GLU A 477 -20.56 -12.30 11.03
CA GLU A 477 -21.36 -13.02 10.03
C GLU A 477 -22.86 -12.83 10.26
N SER A 478 -23.34 -12.94 11.52
CA SER A 478 -24.75 -12.73 11.86
C SER A 478 -25.21 -11.26 11.67
N ASP A 479 -24.28 -10.32 11.81
CA ASP A 479 -24.54 -8.89 11.58
C ASP A 479 -24.56 -8.52 10.09
N GLY A 480 -24.33 -9.48 9.17
CA GLY A 480 -24.41 -9.30 7.73
C GLY A 480 -23.08 -9.06 7.01
N TYR A 481 -21.94 -9.11 7.71
CA TYR A 481 -20.61 -8.85 7.15
C TYR A 481 -19.90 -10.10 6.62
N GLY A 482 -20.55 -11.28 6.61
CA GLY A 482 -19.96 -12.56 6.20
C GLY A 482 -19.44 -12.60 4.76
N ARG A 483 -19.96 -11.75 3.88
CA ARG A 483 -19.51 -11.65 2.47
C ARG A 483 -18.25 -10.79 2.27
N TYR A 484 -17.80 -10.06 3.28
CA TYR A 484 -16.62 -9.24 3.17
C TYR A 484 -15.35 -10.08 2.97
N PRO A 485 -14.38 -9.61 2.18
CA PRO A 485 -13.05 -10.20 2.15
C PRO A 485 -12.34 -9.99 3.49
N VAL A 486 -11.32 -10.79 3.76
CA VAL A 486 -10.49 -10.65 4.95
C VAL A 486 -9.14 -10.03 4.61
N CYS A 487 -8.67 -9.16 5.49
CA CYS A 487 -7.37 -8.50 5.43
C CYS A 487 -6.47 -9.08 6.52
N MET A 488 -5.60 -10.04 6.14
CA MET A 488 -4.68 -10.67 7.09
C MET A 488 -3.57 -9.71 7.50
N ALA A 489 -3.45 -9.43 8.79
CA ALA A 489 -2.47 -8.54 9.38
C ALA A 489 -1.43 -9.33 10.18
N LYS A 490 -0.23 -9.53 9.62
CA LYS A 490 0.88 -10.26 10.22
C LYS A 490 2.22 -9.58 9.95
N THR A 491 3.30 -10.13 10.51
CA THR A 491 4.66 -9.68 10.16
C THR A 491 4.94 -9.80 8.66
N GLN A 492 5.65 -8.83 8.11
CA GLN A 492 6.05 -8.82 6.70
C GLN A 492 7.30 -9.65 6.41
N TYR A 493 8.06 -10.07 7.44
CA TYR A 493 9.39 -10.68 7.27
C TYR A 493 9.37 -12.19 7.09
N SER A 494 8.23 -12.84 7.28
CA SER A 494 8.06 -14.29 7.13
C SER A 494 6.68 -14.62 6.59
N PHE A 495 6.52 -15.77 5.94
CA PHE A 495 5.19 -16.33 5.65
C PHE A 495 4.44 -16.72 6.93
N SER A 496 5.14 -17.03 8.01
CA SER A 496 4.54 -17.30 9.33
C SER A 496 4.27 -16.01 10.11
N THR A 497 3.82 -16.14 11.35
CA THR A 497 3.68 -15.03 12.32
C THR A 497 4.95 -14.81 13.16
N ASP A 498 5.97 -15.66 13.01
CA ASP A 498 7.30 -15.49 13.61
C ASP A 498 8.26 -14.88 12.57
N PRO A 499 8.77 -13.66 12.77
CA PRO A 499 9.68 -13.01 11.82
C PRO A 499 11.04 -13.72 11.67
N ASN A 500 11.40 -14.63 12.57
CA ASN A 500 12.66 -15.37 12.53
C ASN A 500 12.59 -16.66 11.69
N LEU A 501 11.40 -17.10 11.31
CA LEU A 501 11.22 -18.25 10.42
C LEU A 501 11.41 -17.81 8.97
N LEU A 502 12.65 -17.89 8.48
CA LEU A 502 13.06 -17.46 7.15
C LEU A 502 12.77 -18.51 6.05
N GLY A 503 12.96 -18.10 4.80
CA GLY A 503 12.77 -18.97 3.63
C GLY A 503 11.29 -19.21 3.29
N ALA A 504 10.87 -20.45 3.32
CA ALA A 504 9.48 -20.88 3.04
C ALA A 504 8.96 -21.82 4.14
N PRO A 505 8.68 -21.32 5.36
CA PRO A 505 8.19 -22.14 6.45
C PRO A 505 6.86 -22.80 6.10
N SER A 506 6.65 -24.03 6.58
CA SER A 506 5.43 -24.80 6.44
C SER A 506 5.15 -25.58 7.73
N GLY A 507 3.97 -26.16 7.88
CA GLY A 507 3.61 -26.94 9.07
C GLY A 507 3.37 -26.12 10.33
N HIS A 508 3.20 -24.80 10.20
CA HIS A 508 2.91 -23.91 11.32
C HIS A 508 1.42 -23.58 11.38
N VAL A 509 0.98 -23.12 12.55
CA VAL A 509 -0.39 -22.65 12.78
C VAL A 509 -0.36 -21.12 12.93
N VAL A 510 -1.31 -20.43 12.29
CA VAL A 510 -1.43 -18.97 12.38
C VAL A 510 -2.37 -18.59 13.53
N PRO A 511 -1.87 -17.97 14.62
CA PRO A 511 -2.70 -17.51 15.72
C PRO A 511 -3.42 -16.21 15.36
N ILE A 512 -4.75 -16.17 15.49
CA ILE A 512 -5.55 -14.95 15.37
C ILE A 512 -5.78 -14.39 16.77
N ARG A 513 -5.35 -13.16 17.00
CA ARG A 513 -5.43 -12.47 18.30
C ARG A 513 -6.69 -11.64 18.44
N GLU A 514 -7.13 -11.02 17.37
CA GLU A 514 -8.34 -10.20 17.30
C GLU A 514 -8.80 -10.06 15.85
N ILE A 515 -10.04 -9.66 15.68
CA ILE A 515 -10.57 -9.19 14.40
C ILE A 515 -11.17 -7.80 14.56
N ARG A 516 -11.06 -6.99 13.51
CA ARG A 516 -11.61 -5.63 13.47
C ARG A 516 -12.48 -5.48 12.23
N LEU A 517 -13.66 -4.92 12.42
CA LEU A 517 -14.57 -4.60 11.32
C LEU A 517 -14.19 -3.25 10.73
N ALA A 518 -13.96 -3.21 9.42
CA ALA A 518 -13.86 -2.01 8.62
C ALA A 518 -15.07 -1.96 7.68
N ALA A 519 -16.24 -1.63 8.26
CA ALA A 519 -17.53 -1.78 7.59
C ALA A 519 -17.69 -0.83 6.38
N GLY A 520 -17.16 0.38 6.47
CA GLY A 520 -17.15 1.33 5.37
C GLY A 520 -16.18 0.95 4.25
N ALA A 521 -15.02 0.38 4.61
CA ALA A 521 -14.06 -0.16 3.65
C ALA A 521 -14.48 -1.54 3.11
N GLU A 522 -15.46 -2.18 3.74
CA GLU A 522 -16.03 -3.48 3.38
C GLU A 522 -15.02 -4.62 3.40
N PHE A 523 -14.22 -4.72 4.45
CA PHE A 523 -13.38 -5.86 4.76
C PHE A 523 -13.26 -6.09 6.27
N VAL A 524 -12.83 -7.29 6.67
CA VAL A 524 -12.54 -7.63 8.06
C VAL A 524 -11.03 -7.80 8.23
N VAL A 525 -10.43 -7.02 9.14
CA VAL A 525 -9.02 -7.17 9.49
C VAL A 525 -8.85 -8.32 10.47
N VAL A 526 -8.00 -9.28 10.11
CA VAL A 526 -7.67 -10.46 10.92
C VAL A 526 -6.25 -10.31 11.44
N VAL A 527 -6.09 -9.98 12.72
CA VAL A 527 -4.80 -9.67 13.33
C VAL A 527 -4.11 -10.94 13.83
N CYS A 528 -2.98 -11.26 13.20
CA CYS A 528 -2.19 -12.47 13.42
C CYS A 528 -0.80 -12.11 13.97
N GLY A 529 -0.71 -11.76 15.24
CA GLY A 529 0.55 -11.37 15.86
C GLY A 529 0.56 -9.95 16.42
N ALA A 530 1.76 -9.40 16.71
CA ALA A 530 1.93 -8.07 17.30
C ALA A 530 1.95 -7.00 16.20
N ILE A 531 0.78 -6.63 15.68
CA ILE A 531 0.62 -5.57 14.70
C ILE A 531 0.29 -4.26 15.41
N MET A 532 1.01 -3.20 15.05
CA MET A 532 0.82 -1.87 15.63
C MET A 532 0.25 -0.92 14.58
N THR A 533 -0.85 -0.26 14.94
CA THR A 533 -1.48 0.80 14.17
C THR A 533 -0.91 2.20 14.49
N MET A 534 -0.06 2.29 15.52
CA MET A 534 0.71 3.48 15.86
C MET A 534 2.18 3.08 16.08
N PRO A 535 3.03 3.16 15.03
CA PRO A 535 4.46 2.92 15.16
C PRO A 535 5.13 3.91 16.11
N GLY A 536 6.26 3.53 16.69
CA GLY A 536 7.11 4.45 17.45
C GLY A 536 8.32 4.88 16.61
N LEU A 537 8.87 6.05 16.91
CA LEU A 537 10.18 6.44 16.38
C LEU A 537 11.26 5.45 16.83
N PRO A 538 12.22 5.08 15.97
CA PRO A 538 13.36 4.26 16.32
C PRO A 538 14.32 5.02 17.26
N ARG A 539 15.34 4.34 17.76
CA ARG A 539 16.35 4.95 18.64
C ARG A 539 17.09 6.12 17.97
N ALA A 540 17.38 6.00 16.69
CA ALA A 540 17.95 7.04 15.85
C ALA A 540 16.99 7.26 14.67
N PRO A 541 16.02 8.19 14.79
CA PRO A 541 15.09 8.48 13.72
C PRO A 541 15.74 9.29 12.60
N ALA A 542 15.25 9.15 11.37
CA ALA A 542 15.67 9.94 10.22
C ALA A 542 15.51 11.46 10.46
N ALA A 543 14.58 11.85 11.32
CA ALA A 543 14.39 13.23 11.77
C ALA A 543 15.66 13.91 12.33
N ASN A 544 16.62 13.12 12.84
CA ASN A 544 17.89 13.68 13.35
C ASN A 544 18.81 14.22 12.24
N GLU A 545 18.61 13.76 11.00
CA GLU A 545 19.43 14.11 9.84
C GLU A 545 18.71 15.08 8.90
N ILE A 546 17.37 15.16 8.98
CA ILE A 546 16.56 16.01 8.10
C ILE A 546 16.64 17.45 8.61
N ARG A 547 17.06 18.36 7.74
CA ARG A 547 17.16 19.80 8.04
C ARG A 547 16.97 20.63 6.78
N VAL A 548 16.82 21.95 6.98
CA VAL A 548 16.88 22.96 5.92
C VAL A 548 18.25 23.61 5.99
N ASN A 549 18.95 23.71 4.85
CA ASN A 549 20.24 24.39 4.74
C ASN A 549 20.07 25.93 4.57
N ASP A 550 21.19 26.65 4.47
CA ASP A 550 21.19 28.11 4.34
C ASP A 550 20.58 28.60 3.02
N GLU A 551 20.53 27.78 2.00
CA GLU A 551 19.89 28.03 0.71
C GLU A 551 18.38 27.75 0.72
N GLY A 552 17.83 27.27 1.84
CA GLY A 552 16.42 26.88 1.98
C GLY A 552 16.09 25.50 1.41
N GLU A 553 17.09 24.69 1.11
CA GLU A 553 16.90 23.34 0.59
C GLU A 553 16.86 22.31 1.73
N ILE A 554 16.05 21.25 1.54
CA ILE A 554 15.94 20.17 2.50
C ILE A 554 17.09 19.16 2.29
N GLU A 555 17.81 18.83 3.35
CA GLU A 555 18.86 17.82 3.39
C GLU A 555 18.46 16.65 4.28
N GLY A 556 19.08 15.50 4.07
CA GLY A 556 18.89 14.31 4.89
C GLY A 556 17.59 13.55 4.64
N LEU A 557 16.82 13.94 3.64
CA LEU A 557 15.62 13.22 3.21
C LEU A 557 16.02 12.15 2.17
N PHE A 558 16.60 11.03 2.64
CA PHE A 558 17.07 9.85 1.86
C PHE A 558 18.26 10.07 0.92
#